data_e412b6f6ed6433df4f563617b173a2ec
#
_entry.id   e412b6f6ed6433df4f563617b173a2ec
#
_cell.length_a   1.000
_cell.length_b   1.000
_cell.length_c   1.000
_cell.angle_alpha   90.00
_cell.angle_beta   90.00
_cell.angle_gamma   90.00
#
_symmetry.space_group_name_H-M   'P 1'
#
loop_
_entity.id
_entity.type
_entity.pdbx_description
1 polymer ?
#
loop_
_entity_poly.entity_id
_entity_poly.type
_entity_poly.pdbx_seq_one_letter_code
_entity_poly.pdbx_strand_id
1 'polypeptide(L)'
;MENYFNMNLTKQEIDAISNLGLAHMGDCVFEILCRGYLCARGGKNVGNLHRDTINLVKAQSQAKFVDKLLPLLTEEELAYYRRGKNSHVHAVPKSCTPAEYAKATGLEALFGALYLAGKTDRLNELFKAVIE
;
A
#
# COMPACT_ATOMS: atom_id res chain seq x y z
N MET A 1 -13.99 19.85 -13.93
CA MET A 1 -13.51 18.57 -14.44
C MET A 1 -12.99 17.72 -13.29
N GLU A 2 -13.40 16.50 -13.24
CA GLU A 2 -12.88 15.58 -12.24
C GLU A 2 -11.40 15.29 -12.48
N ASN A 3 -10.64 15.18 -11.41
CA ASN A 3 -9.24 14.84 -11.47
C ASN A 3 -9.08 13.37 -11.09
N TYR A 4 -8.92 12.51 -12.09
CA TYR A 4 -8.84 11.07 -11.87
C TYR A 4 -7.51 10.63 -11.25
N PHE A 5 -6.48 11.45 -11.35
CA PHE A 5 -5.19 11.14 -10.75
C PHE A 5 -5.11 11.55 -9.28
N ASN A 6 -5.72 12.67 -8.92
CA ASN A 6 -5.73 13.17 -7.54
C ASN A 6 -7.16 13.09 -7.00
N MET A 7 -7.44 11.99 -6.32
CA MET A 7 -8.75 11.75 -5.72
C MET A 7 -8.91 12.52 -4.42
N ASN A 8 -10.15 12.80 -4.04
CA ASN A 8 -10.46 13.48 -2.78
C ASN A 8 -11.86 13.05 -2.31
N LEU A 9 -12.00 11.78 -1.98
CA LEU A 9 -13.25 11.23 -1.48
C LEU A 9 -13.46 11.59 0.00
N THR A 10 -14.72 11.69 0.40
CA THR A 10 -15.06 11.87 1.81
C THR A 10 -14.81 10.58 2.58
N LYS A 11 -14.70 10.72 3.91
CA LYS A 11 -14.56 9.54 4.78
C LYS A 11 -15.73 8.57 4.58
N GLN A 12 -16.95 9.09 4.44
CA GLN A 12 -18.14 8.27 4.23
C GLN A 12 -18.03 7.47 2.92
N GLU A 13 -17.56 8.10 1.84
CA GLU A 13 -17.38 7.43 0.55
C GLU A 13 -16.33 6.34 0.65
N ILE A 14 -15.22 6.59 1.35
CA ILE A 14 -14.15 5.61 1.54
C ILE A 14 -14.63 4.45 2.38
N ASP A 15 -15.36 4.73 3.46
CA ASP A 15 -15.87 3.70 4.37
C ASP A 15 -16.89 2.78 3.68
N ALA A 16 -17.52 3.24 2.60
CA ALA A 16 -18.45 2.43 1.80
C ALA A 16 -17.73 1.46 0.86
N ILE A 17 -16.43 1.62 0.63
CA ILE A 17 -15.65 0.72 -0.20
C ILE A 17 -15.31 -0.54 0.62
N SER A 18 -15.38 -1.71 -0.01
CA SER A 18 -15.06 -2.97 0.68
C SER A 18 -13.61 -3.01 1.14
N ASN A 19 -13.33 -3.83 2.14
CA ASN A 19 -11.96 -3.98 2.67
C ASN A 19 -10.97 -4.39 1.55
N LEU A 20 -11.37 -5.36 0.74
CA LEU A 20 -10.53 -5.80 -0.39
C LEU A 20 -10.52 -4.79 -1.54
N GLY A 21 -11.57 -3.98 -1.68
CA GLY A 21 -11.57 -2.86 -2.63
C GLY A 21 -10.55 -1.80 -2.29
N LEU A 22 -10.41 -1.48 -1.00
CA LEU A 22 -9.35 -0.57 -0.55
C LEU A 22 -7.97 -1.16 -0.81
N ALA A 23 -7.77 -2.44 -0.53
CA ALA A 23 -6.51 -3.13 -0.77
C ALA A 23 -6.19 -3.18 -2.28
N HIS A 24 -7.20 -3.41 -3.11
CA HIS A 24 -7.06 -3.39 -4.56
C HIS A 24 -6.50 -2.04 -5.04
N MET A 25 -7.05 -0.95 -4.52
CA MET A 25 -6.55 0.39 -4.85
C MET A 25 -5.14 0.60 -4.32
N GLY A 26 -4.90 0.19 -3.09
CA GLY A 26 -3.60 0.38 -2.44
C GLY A 26 -2.47 -0.41 -3.05
N ASP A 27 -2.75 -1.56 -3.65
CA ASP A 27 -1.77 -2.33 -4.40
C ASP A 27 -1.16 -1.46 -5.51
N CYS A 28 -2.01 -0.80 -6.28
CA CYS A 28 -1.59 0.12 -7.34
C CYS A 28 -0.83 1.34 -6.78
N VAL A 29 -1.34 1.92 -5.70
CA VAL A 29 -0.74 3.11 -5.08
C VAL A 29 0.67 2.80 -4.56
N PHE A 30 0.84 1.68 -3.88
CA PHE A 30 2.14 1.28 -3.37
C PHE A 30 3.11 1.02 -4.51
N GLU A 31 2.64 0.37 -5.58
CA GLU A 31 3.49 0.06 -6.71
C GLU A 31 3.93 1.31 -7.48
N ILE A 32 3.06 2.31 -7.63
CA ILE A 32 3.48 3.56 -8.30
C ILE A 32 4.57 4.27 -7.49
N LEU A 33 4.47 4.24 -6.16
CA LEU A 33 5.52 4.81 -5.29
C LEU A 33 6.84 4.06 -5.46
N CYS A 34 6.79 2.73 -5.48
CA CYS A 34 7.99 1.91 -5.67
C CYS A 34 8.63 2.12 -7.04
N ARG A 35 7.83 2.11 -8.09
CA ARG A 35 8.32 2.29 -9.46
C ARG A 35 8.89 3.69 -9.65
N GLY A 36 8.22 4.72 -9.14
CA GLY A 36 8.72 6.09 -9.20
C GLY A 36 10.04 6.24 -8.48
N TYR A 37 10.16 5.66 -7.28
CA TYR A 37 11.39 5.67 -6.51
C TYR A 37 12.55 5.04 -7.30
N LEU A 38 12.31 3.88 -7.91
CA LEU A 38 13.35 3.16 -8.66
C LEU A 38 13.72 3.90 -9.95
N CYS A 39 12.74 4.40 -10.69
CA CYS A 39 13.00 5.14 -11.93
C CYS A 39 13.78 6.42 -11.68
N ALA A 40 13.46 7.13 -10.59
CA ALA A 40 14.12 8.39 -10.26
C ALA A 40 15.60 8.23 -9.94
N ARG A 41 16.01 7.05 -9.47
CA ARG A 41 17.42 6.78 -9.18
C ARG A 41 18.25 6.52 -10.43
N GLY A 42 17.61 6.14 -11.55
CA GLY A 42 18.28 5.94 -12.84
C GLY A 42 19.23 4.76 -12.90
N GLY A 43 19.90 4.61 -14.02
CA GLY A 43 20.99 3.64 -14.19
C GLY A 43 20.57 2.18 -14.34
N LYS A 44 19.27 1.89 -14.49
CA LYS A 44 18.75 0.53 -14.57
C LYS A 44 18.03 0.29 -15.89
N ASN A 45 18.21 -0.92 -16.44
CA ASN A 45 17.41 -1.35 -17.59
C ASN A 45 16.03 -1.85 -17.10
N VAL A 46 15.10 -2.08 -18.03
CA VAL A 46 13.73 -2.46 -17.70
C VAL A 46 13.65 -3.79 -16.93
N GLY A 47 14.55 -4.75 -17.25
CA GLY A 47 14.57 -6.02 -16.53
C GLY A 47 14.95 -5.87 -15.07
N ASN A 48 15.94 -5.02 -14.79
CA ASN A 48 16.35 -4.72 -13.41
C ASN A 48 15.27 -3.92 -12.67
N LEU A 49 14.62 -2.97 -13.33
CA LEU A 49 13.49 -2.23 -12.73
C LEU A 49 12.37 -3.17 -12.33
N HIS A 50 12.02 -4.11 -13.20
CA HIS A 50 10.97 -5.09 -12.91
C HIS A 50 11.32 -5.96 -11.71
N ARG A 51 12.55 -6.49 -11.67
CA ARG A 51 13.02 -7.34 -10.57
C ARG A 51 13.02 -6.57 -9.25
N ASP A 52 13.53 -5.35 -9.25
CA ASP A 52 13.61 -4.53 -8.03
C ASP A 52 12.22 -4.12 -7.55
N THR A 53 11.29 -3.87 -8.48
CA THR A 53 9.89 -3.60 -8.11
C THR A 53 9.29 -4.82 -7.41
N ILE A 54 9.44 -6.02 -7.97
CA ILE A 54 8.92 -7.24 -7.34
C ILE A 54 9.48 -7.42 -5.93
N ASN A 55 10.77 -7.15 -5.74
CA ASN A 55 11.41 -7.28 -4.43
C ASN A 55 10.85 -6.29 -3.40
N LEU A 56 10.31 -5.16 -3.83
CA LEU A 56 9.67 -4.19 -2.93
C LEU A 56 8.20 -4.52 -2.67
N VAL A 57 7.46 -4.99 -3.68
CA VAL A 57 6.00 -5.16 -3.56
C VAL A 57 5.57 -6.56 -3.13
N LYS A 58 6.48 -7.52 -3.07
CA LYS A 58 6.12 -8.87 -2.61
C LYS A 58 5.67 -8.85 -1.15
N ALA A 59 4.81 -9.80 -0.78
CA ALA A 59 4.16 -9.82 0.53
C ALA A 59 5.16 -9.84 1.69
N GLN A 60 6.26 -10.57 1.56
CA GLN A 60 7.29 -10.62 2.59
C GLN A 60 7.91 -9.25 2.87
N SER A 61 8.18 -8.49 1.81
CA SER A 61 8.74 -7.13 1.93
C SER A 61 7.72 -6.18 2.55
N GLN A 62 6.48 -6.25 2.07
CA GLN A 62 5.41 -5.42 2.62
C GLN A 62 5.17 -5.70 4.11
N ALA A 63 5.25 -6.97 4.52
CA ALA A 63 5.10 -7.32 5.93
C ALA A 63 6.19 -6.67 6.80
N LYS A 64 7.43 -6.63 6.30
CA LYS A 64 8.52 -5.94 7.01
C LYS A 64 8.29 -4.43 7.07
N PHE A 65 7.77 -3.85 6.00
CA PHE A 65 7.44 -2.42 5.99
C PHE A 65 6.35 -2.09 7.01
N VAL A 66 5.36 -2.96 7.15
CA VAL A 66 4.30 -2.81 8.16
C VAL A 66 4.91 -2.68 9.55
N ASP A 67 5.87 -3.50 9.89
CA ASP A 67 6.51 -3.46 11.22
C ASP A 67 7.16 -2.08 11.48
N LYS A 68 7.68 -1.43 10.45
CA LYS A 68 8.22 -0.07 10.57
C LYS A 68 7.12 0.98 10.70
N LEU A 69 5.97 0.75 10.05
CA LEU A 69 4.89 1.74 9.99
C LEU A 69 3.99 1.75 11.22
N LEU A 70 3.74 0.60 11.83
CA LEU A 70 2.75 0.48 12.91
C LEU A 70 2.93 1.53 14.01
N PRO A 71 4.16 1.80 14.50
CA PRO A 71 4.34 2.83 15.54
C PRO A 71 4.01 4.25 15.11
N LEU A 72 3.94 4.50 13.80
CA LEU A 72 3.75 5.84 13.24
C LEU A 72 2.29 6.13 12.91
N LEU A 73 1.43 5.10 12.88
CA LEU A 73 0.06 5.25 12.41
C LEU A 73 -0.84 5.94 13.43
N THR A 74 -1.72 6.81 12.93
CA THR A 74 -2.82 7.35 13.73
C THR A 74 -3.87 6.27 13.96
N GLU A 75 -4.80 6.51 14.89
CA GLU A 75 -5.90 5.58 15.16
C GLU A 75 -6.75 5.33 13.91
N GLU A 76 -7.03 6.37 13.13
CA GLU A 76 -7.81 6.23 11.89
C GLU A 76 -7.03 5.40 10.85
N GLU A 77 -5.75 5.66 10.70
CA GLU A 77 -4.90 4.89 9.80
C GLU A 77 -4.82 3.43 10.21
N LEU A 78 -4.67 3.20 11.51
CA LEU A 78 -4.62 1.85 12.05
C LEU A 78 -5.94 1.10 11.80
N ALA A 79 -7.08 1.80 11.85
CA ALA A 79 -8.38 1.20 11.53
C ALA A 79 -8.44 0.72 10.08
N TYR A 80 -7.95 1.51 9.11
CA TYR A 80 -7.88 1.09 7.71
C TYR A 80 -6.94 -0.09 7.52
N TYR A 81 -5.79 -0.05 8.17
CA TYR A 81 -4.86 -1.17 8.14
C TYR A 81 -5.53 -2.46 8.63
N ARG A 82 -6.23 -2.40 9.77
CA ARG A 82 -6.92 -3.56 10.34
C ARG A 82 -8.02 -4.10 9.43
N ARG A 83 -8.73 -3.21 8.73
CA ARG A 83 -9.75 -3.63 7.77
C ARG A 83 -9.17 -4.56 6.71
N GLY A 84 -8.00 -4.20 6.16
CA GLY A 84 -7.33 -5.05 5.18
C GLY A 84 -6.74 -6.30 5.81
N LYS A 85 -6.04 -6.14 6.93
CA LYS A 85 -5.39 -7.27 7.63
C LYS A 85 -6.38 -8.35 8.04
N ASN A 86 -7.57 -7.95 8.48
CA ASN A 86 -8.59 -8.87 8.98
C ASN A 86 -9.58 -9.32 7.91
N SER A 87 -9.38 -8.94 6.65
CA SER A 87 -10.23 -9.40 5.56
C SER A 87 -10.01 -10.89 5.31
N HIS A 88 -11.09 -11.58 4.96
CA HIS A 88 -11.00 -13.00 4.64
C HIS A 88 -10.62 -13.19 3.19
N VAL A 89 -9.55 -13.92 2.96
CA VAL A 89 -9.11 -14.30 1.62
C VAL A 89 -9.17 -15.83 1.50
N HIS A 90 -9.61 -16.32 0.32
CA HIS A 90 -9.79 -17.75 0.12
C HIS A 90 -8.50 -18.47 -0.20
N ALA A 91 -7.50 -17.77 -0.71
CA ALA A 91 -6.24 -18.37 -1.11
C ALA A 91 -5.07 -17.44 -0.75
N VAL A 92 -4.04 -18.03 -0.14
CA VAL A 92 -2.79 -17.34 0.18
C VAL A 92 -1.71 -17.87 -0.76
N PRO A 93 -0.94 -17.02 -1.43
CA PRO A 93 0.17 -17.48 -2.27
C PRO A 93 1.14 -18.36 -1.49
N LYS A 94 1.68 -19.37 -2.14
CA LYS A 94 2.64 -20.29 -1.49
C LYS A 94 3.96 -19.61 -1.14
N SER A 95 4.24 -18.48 -1.77
CA SER A 95 5.49 -17.73 -1.58
C SER A 95 5.57 -16.95 -0.28
N CYS A 96 4.49 -16.89 0.49
CA CYS A 96 4.47 -16.15 1.76
C CYS A 96 3.58 -16.89 2.79
N THR A 97 3.73 -16.51 4.06
CA THR A 97 2.88 -17.04 5.12
C THR A 97 1.55 -16.31 5.14
N PRO A 98 0.49 -16.91 5.74
CA PRO A 98 -0.78 -16.21 5.93
C PRO A 98 -0.62 -14.89 6.70
N ALA A 99 0.27 -14.85 7.69
CA ALA A 99 0.51 -13.63 8.47
C ALA A 99 1.15 -12.53 7.61
N GLU A 100 2.11 -12.89 6.77
CA GLU A 100 2.73 -11.94 5.84
C GLU A 100 1.72 -11.40 4.84
N TYR A 101 0.88 -12.28 4.30
CA TYR A 101 -0.14 -11.88 3.34
C TYR A 101 -1.18 -10.95 3.98
N ALA A 102 -1.59 -11.23 5.21
CA ALA A 102 -2.53 -10.38 5.94
C ALA A 102 -1.96 -8.98 6.17
N LYS A 103 -0.69 -8.90 6.59
CA LYS A 103 -0.01 -7.60 6.75
C LYS A 103 0.08 -6.83 5.45
N ALA A 104 0.42 -7.51 4.35
CA ALA A 104 0.49 -6.88 3.03
C ALA A 104 -0.87 -6.33 2.61
N THR A 105 -1.93 -7.10 2.80
CA THR A 105 -3.29 -6.65 2.49
C THR A 105 -3.68 -5.45 3.35
N GLY A 106 -3.29 -5.43 4.62
CA GLY A 106 -3.51 -4.30 5.51
C GLY A 106 -2.78 -3.04 5.05
N LEU A 107 -1.52 -3.18 4.63
CA LEU A 107 -0.74 -2.06 4.09
C LEU A 107 -1.42 -1.48 2.85
N GLU A 108 -1.86 -2.35 1.95
CA GLU A 108 -2.54 -1.94 0.73
C GLU A 108 -3.85 -1.21 1.04
N ALA A 109 -4.66 -1.72 1.98
CA ALA A 109 -5.90 -1.07 2.37
C ALA A 109 -5.65 0.33 2.95
N LEU A 110 -4.63 0.48 3.77
CA LEU A 110 -4.22 1.78 4.32
C LEU A 110 -3.81 2.74 3.19
N PHE A 111 -2.95 2.32 2.31
CA PHE A 111 -2.46 3.17 1.22
C PHE A 111 -3.59 3.52 0.25
N GLY A 112 -4.50 2.59 -0.01
CA GLY A 112 -5.68 2.85 -0.84
C GLY A 112 -6.58 3.91 -0.22
N ALA A 113 -6.86 3.80 1.08
CA ALA A 113 -7.69 4.77 1.79
C ALA A 113 -7.06 6.17 1.78
N LEU A 114 -5.77 6.26 2.06
CA LEU A 114 -5.07 7.54 2.07
C LEU A 114 -5.05 8.20 0.70
N TYR A 115 -4.83 7.42 -0.34
CA TYR A 115 -4.85 7.94 -1.71
C TYR A 115 -6.23 8.47 -2.08
N LEU A 116 -7.27 7.70 -1.83
CA LEU A 116 -8.64 8.10 -2.14
C LEU A 116 -9.07 9.32 -1.36
N ALA A 117 -8.55 9.52 -0.16
CA ALA A 117 -8.80 10.71 0.65
C ALA A 117 -7.99 11.93 0.21
N GLY A 118 -7.11 11.78 -0.76
CA GLY A 118 -6.25 12.87 -1.24
C GLY A 118 -5.09 13.19 -0.29
N LYS A 119 -4.74 12.27 0.61
CA LYS A 119 -3.67 12.50 1.59
C LYS A 119 -2.30 12.10 1.03
N THR A 120 -1.92 12.74 -0.06
CA THR A 120 -0.67 12.42 -0.76
C THR A 120 0.57 12.74 0.06
N ASP A 121 0.56 13.82 0.83
CA ASP A 121 1.68 14.16 1.71
C ASP A 121 1.90 13.08 2.77
N ARG A 122 0.82 12.56 3.35
CA ARG A 122 0.92 11.49 4.34
C ARG A 122 1.43 10.18 3.72
N LEU A 123 0.95 9.86 2.51
CA LEU A 123 1.48 8.70 1.77
C LEU A 123 2.99 8.83 1.57
N ASN A 124 3.44 10.02 1.20
CA ASN A 124 4.86 10.28 0.98
C ASN A 124 5.66 10.10 2.27
N GLU A 125 5.15 10.61 3.40
CA GLU A 125 5.80 10.43 4.71
C GLU A 125 5.93 8.95 5.08
N LEU A 126 4.86 8.19 4.92
CA LEU A 126 4.86 6.77 5.28
C LEU A 126 5.76 5.98 4.35
N PHE A 127 5.73 6.27 3.05
CA PHE A 127 6.60 5.59 2.08
C PHE A 127 8.07 5.87 2.40
N LYS A 128 8.41 7.12 2.71
CA LYS A 128 9.77 7.48 3.09
C LYS A 128 10.24 6.68 4.31
N ALA A 129 9.36 6.49 5.28
CA ALA A 129 9.69 5.74 6.49
C ALA A 129 10.03 4.27 6.21
N VAL A 130 9.44 3.67 5.16
CA VAL A 130 9.70 2.26 4.86
C VAL A 130 10.85 2.06 3.88
N ILE A 131 11.08 3.02 2.97
CA ILE A 131 12.06 2.86 1.90
C ILE A 131 13.46 3.31 2.33
N GLU A 132 13.55 4.16 3.32
CA GLU A 132 14.79 4.63 3.95
C GLU A 132 14.98 3.94 5.31
#